data_385b8f25991a3a4138fd53ee519f9dd8
#
_entry.id   385b8f25991a3a4138fd53ee519f9dd8
#
_cell.length_a   1.000
_cell.length_b   1.000
_cell.length_c   1.000
_cell.angle_alpha   90.00
_cell.angle_beta   90.00
_cell.angle_gamma   90.00
#
_symmetry.space_group_name_H-M   'P 1'
#
loop_
_entity.id
_entity.type
_entity.pdbx_description
1 polymer ?
#
loop_
_entity_poly.entity_id
_entity_poly.type
_entity_poly.pdbx_seq_one_letter_code
_entity_poly.pdbx_strand_id
1 'polypeptide(L)'
;TIIGSDFERYSLRANIDGKRNRLKYGVSFSPSYSKYNFVDADAQYGNHGVIASALMAPPVFPVYNADGSYNWDVNGFLRTNSWDTQTNEVLNPVALALEIDDVREKINILGNAYVSYEFIKGLEYKFTAGGDYYSYIRNYYRPSYIPLRGHKYYDDLSAPKAQNNMNSYFHWTISNQLSFNRTFGDHSVNAVAVYEAEKQSIQTSQIVGTGTAGDDKIRTTKGKTIDLTETYNNKYAYTFASWLVRAQYSYKGRYMVSASIRGDGSSRFAPNTRWGYFPAASVGWRVSDESFLRDV
;
A
#
# COMPACT_ATOMS: atom_id res chain seq x y z
N THR A 1 -4.03 24.05 -3.70
CA THR A 1 -3.56 23.21 -4.83
C THR A 1 -2.28 23.81 -5.38
N ILE A 2 -1.25 23.02 -5.60
CA ILE A 2 0.01 23.46 -6.22
C ILE A 2 -0.18 23.37 -7.73
N ILE A 3 0.34 24.39 -8.47
CA ILE A 3 0.32 24.37 -9.94
C ILE A 3 1.04 23.11 -10.44
N GLY A 4 0.54 22.53 -11.56
CA GLY A 4 1.11 21.29 -12.13
C GLY A 4 0.67 20.00 -11.44
N SER A 5 0.06 20.05 -10.23
CA SER A 5 -0.47 18.87 -9.56
C SER A 5 -1.90 18.60 -9.97
N ASP A 6 -2.19 17.36 -10.33
CA ASP A 6 -3.54 16.87 -10.57
C ASP A 6 -3.73 15.45 -10.01
N PHE A 7 -4.98 15.05 -9.87
CA PHE A 7 -5.34 13.73 -9.39
C PHE A 7 -6.68 13.30 -10.01
N GLU A 8 -6.66 12.14 -10.64
CA GLU A 8 -7.85 11.48 -11.16
C GLU A 8 -7.99 10.09 -10.54
N ARG A 9 -9.21 9.72 -10.20
CA ARG A 9 -9.51 8.37 -9.69
C ARG A 9 -10.85 7.88 -10.22
N TYR A 10 -10.81 6.67 -10.74
CA TYR A 10 -11.99 5.91 -11.15
C TYR A 10 -12.08 4.66 -10.28
N SER A 11 -13.25 4.39 -9.73
CA SER A 11 -13.47 3.20 -8.92
C SER A 11 -14.88 2.66 -9.14
N LEU A 12 -14.97 1.34 -9.13
CA LEU A 12 -16.23 0.60 -9.18
C LEU A 12 -16.29 -0.33 -7.98
N ARG A 13 -17.47 -0.54 -7.43
CA ARG A 13 -17.72 -1.59 -6.46
C ARG A 13 -18.99 -2.35 -6.81
N ALA A 14 -18.86 -3.66 -6.93
CA ALA A 14 -19.97 -4.57 -7.17
C ALA A 14 -20.00 -5.64 -6.10
N ASN A 15 -21.19 -5.88 -5.50
CA ASN A 15 -21.44 -6.95 -4.56
C ASN A 15 -22.68 -7.69 -5.02
N ILE A 16 -22.57 -9.00 -5.13
CA ILE A 16 -23.67 -9.89 -5.52
C ILE A 16 -23.72 -11.00 -4.49
N ASP A 17 -24.84 -11.13 -3.80
CA ASP A 17 -25.10 -12.20 -2.86
C ASP A 17 -26.38 -12.94 -3.27
N GLY A 18 -26.34 -14.25 -3.14
CA GLY A 18 -27.48 -15.08 -3.46
C GLY A 18 -27.67 -16.24 -2.49
N LYS A 19 -28.93 -16.65 -2.35
CA LYS A 19 -29.30 -17.83 -1.57
C LYS A 19 -30.32 -18.65 -2.31
N ARG A 20 -30.07 -19.96 -2.41
CA ARG A 20 -31.03 -20.92 -2.96
C ARG A 20 -31.05 -22.15 -2.06
N ASN A 21 -32.14 -22.34 -1.34
CA ASN A 21 -32.28 -23.40 -0.34
C ASN A 21 -31.15 -23.35 0.71
N ARG A 22 -30.29 -24.35 0.72
CA ARG A 22 -29.16 -24.53 1.62
C ARG A 22 -27.85 -23.96 1.07
N LEU A 23 -27.85 -23.51 -0.18
CA LEU A 23 -26.71 -22.92 -0.84
C LEU A 23 -26.75 -21.40 -0.69
N LYS A 24 -25.64 -20.79 -0.24
CA LYS A 24 -25.40 -19.35 -0.25
C LYS A 24 -24.11 -19.08 -1.03
N TYR A 25 -24.07 -18.01 -1.76
CA TYR A 25 -22.90 -17.60 -2.51
C TYR A 25 -22.83 -16.09 -2.60
N GLY A 26 -21.64 -15.58 -2.78
CA GLY A 26 -21.46 -14.14 -2.98
C GLY A 26 -20.14 -13.83 -3.64
N VAL A 27 -20.12 -12.71 -4.34
CA VAL A 27 -18.94 -12.13 -5.00
C VAL A 27 -18.88 -10.65 -4.67
N SER A 28 -17.71 -10.19 -4.28
CA SER A 28 -17.39 -8.78 -4.13
C SER A 28 -16.22 -8.44 -5.04
N PHE A 29 -16.34 -7.38 -5.81
CA PHE A 29 -15.30 -6.93 -6.74
C PHE A 29 -15.18 -5.42 -6.67
N SER A 30 -13.96 -4.91 -6.47
CA SER A 30 -13.71 -3.49 -6.25
C SER A 30 -12.41 -3.04 -6.94
N PRO A 31 -12.44 -2.82 -8.28
CA PRO A 31 -11.33 -2.24 -9.00
C PRO A 31 -11.26 -0.73 -8.80
N SER A 32 -10.05 -0.21 -8.82
CA SER A 32 -9.82 1.23 -8.93
C SER A 32 -8.55 1.52 -9.75
N TYR A 33 -8.61 2.60 -10.51
CA TYR A 33 -7.48 3.20 -11.21
C TYR A 33 -7.31 4.62 -10.73
N SER A 34 -6.09 5.04 -10.48
CA SER A 34 -5.77 6.43 -10.22
C SER A 34 -4.52 6.86 -10.96
N LYS A 35 -4.54 8.09 -11.46
CA LYS A 35 -3.42 8.77 -12.09
C LYS A 35 -3.25 10.13 -11.43
N TYR A 36 -2.02 10.53 -11.21
CA TYR A 36 -1.72 11.86 -10.67
C TYR A 36 -0.35 12.34 -11.14
N ASN A 37 -0.28 13.63 -11.41
CA ASN A 37 0.95 14.35 -11.56
C ASN A 37 1.37 14.81 -10.16
N PHE A 38 2.48 14.28 -9.70
CA PHE A 38 2.98 14.57 -8.38
C PHE A 38 3.94 15.75 -8.44
N VAL A 39 3.65 16.76 -7.65
CA VAL A 39 4.56 17.87 -7.41
C VAL A 39 5.12 17.71 -6.01
N ASP A 40 6.44 17.66 -5.88
CA ASP A 40 7.08 17.54 -4.57
C ASP A 40 6.88 18.84 -3.79
N ALA A 41 5.99 18.78 -2.82
CA ALA A 41 5.63 19.92 -1.99
C ALA A 41 6.58 20.09 -0.80
N ASP A 42 7.05 18.96 -0.26
CA ASP A 42 7.84 18.88 0.96
C ASP A 42 9.26 18.40 0.63
N ALA A 43 10.22 19.20 0.95
CA ALA A 43 11.59 18.73 0.93
C ALA A 43 12.08 18.53 2.36
N GLN A 44 12.40 17.31 2.70
CA GLN A 44 13.30 17.06 3.80
C GLN A 44 14.64 17.74 3.53
N TYR A 45 15.22 18.29 4.56
CA TYR A 45 16.52 18.97 4.62
C TYR A 45 17.34 18.91 3.31
N GLY A 46 17.26 19.99 2.56
CA GLY A 46 18.19 20.26 1.46
C GLY A 46 17.74 19.90 0.04
N ASN A 47 16.58 19.29 -0.16
CA ASN A 47 15.92 19.27 -1.46
C ASN A 47 14.65 20.11 -1.29
N HIS A 48 14.69 21.37 -1.68
CA HIS A 48 13.56 22.26 -1.49
C HIS A 48 12.44 21.85 -2.43
N GLY A 49 11.34 21.35 -1.87
CA GLY A 49 10.09 21.19 -2.59
C GLY A 49 9.49 22.55 -2.97
N VAL A 50 8.46 22.51 -3.77
CA VAL A 50 7.83 23.72 -4.32
C VAL A 50 7.36 24.68 -3.23
N ILE A 51 6.76 24.20 -2.14
CA ILE A 51 6.27 25.05 -1.05
C ILE A 51 7.43 25.70 -0.30
N ALA A 52 8.44 24.92 0.06
CA ALA A 52 9.61 25.45 0.76
C ALA A 52 10.33 26.50 -0.09
N SER A 53 10.54 26.22 -1.38
CA SER A 53 11.13 27.18 -2.31
C SER A 53 10.27 28.44 -2.46
N ALA A 54 8.94 28.32 -2.54
CA ALA A 54 8.04 29.46 -2.65
C ALA A 54 8.02 30.35 -1.39
N LEU A 55 8.12 29.74 -0.19
CA LEU A 55 8.16 30.49 1.07
C LEU A 55 9.50 31.19 1.30
N MET A 56 10.59 30.66 0.75
CA MET A 56 11.93 31.23 0.90
C MET A 56 12.31 32.19 -0.24
N ALA A 57 11.60 32.12 -1.38
CA ALA A 57 11.87 33.01 -2.51
C ALA A 57 11.53 34.46 -2.15
N PRO A 58 12.45 35.41 -2.36
CA PRO A 58 12.16 36.83 -2.14
C PRO A 58 11.01 37.30 -3.05
N PRO A 59 10.01 38.03 -2.54
CA PRO A 59 8.84 38.48 -3.34
C PRO A 59 9.16 39.36 -4.52
N VAL A 60 10.34 40.00 -4.52
CA VAL A 60 10.81 40.89 -5.58
C VAL A 60 11.49 40.15 -6.73
N PHE A 61 11.69 38.86 -6.60
CA PHE A 61 12.35 38.06 -7.63
C PHE A 61 11.35 37.62 -8.71
N PRO A 62 11.61 37.96 -9.98
CA PRO A 62 10.76 37.51 -11.07
C PRO A 62 10.94 36.00 -11.33
N VAL A 63 9.86 35.34 -11.70
CA VAL A 63 9.88 33.90 -12.09
C VAL A 63 10.69 33.67 -13.36
N TYR A 64 10.63 34.62 -14.28
CA TYR A 64 11.29 34.55 -15.59
C TYR A 64 12.25 35.70 -15.80
N ASN A 65 13.31 35.45 -16.53
CA ASN A 65 14.20 36.46 -17.09
C ASN A 65 13.52 37.20 -18.23
N ALA A 66 14.15 38.28 -18.71
CA ALA A 66 13.65 39.11 -19.82
C ALA A 66 13.54 38.32 -21.15
N ASP A 67 14.32 37.27 -21.32
CA ASP A 67 14.30 36.35 -22.48
C ASP A 67 13.25 35.24 -22.38
N GLY A 68 12.50 35.17 -21.27
CA GLY A 68 11.50 34.16 -21.02
C GLY A 68 12.02 32.87 -20.39
N SER A 69 13.32 32.73 -20.16
CA SER A 69 13.89 31.61 -19.41
C SER A 69 13.57 31.73 -17.92
N TYR A 70 13.62 30.60 -17.21
CA TYR A 70 13.43 30.61 -15.76
C TYR A 70 14.57 31.34 -15.07
N ASN A 71 14.21 32.19 -14.12
CA ASN A 71 15.21 32.87 -13.30
C ASN A 71 15.72 31.94 -12.19
N TRP A 72 16.99 31.58 -12.23
CA TRP A 72 17.67 30.74 -11.26
C TRP A 72 18.51 31.52 -10.26
N ASP A 73 18.70 32.81 -10.46
CA ASP A 73 19.60 33.65 -9.63
C ASP A 73 18.91 34.14 -8.34
N VAL A 74 17.90 33.41 -7.85
CA VAL A 74 17.28 33.68 -6.56
C VAL A 74 18.33 33.75 -5.44
N ASN A 75 19.43 33.04 -5.57
CA ASN A 75 20.52 33.01 -4.60
C ASN A 75 21.60 34.04 -4.82
N GLY A 76 21.73 34.67 -6.00
CA GLY A 76 22.64 35.78 -6.22
C GLY A 76 22.34 36.94 -5.28
N PHE A 77 21.06 37.20 -5.02
CA PHE A 77 20.59 38.20 -4.05
C PHE A 77 20.90 37.84 -2.59
N LEU A 78 20.86 36.54 -2.24
CA LEU A 78 21.12 36.07 -0.88
C LEU A 78 22.62 35.90 -0.59
N ARG A 79 23.47 35.84 -1.63
CA ARG A 79 24.92 35.64 -1.51
C ARG A 79 25.70 36.86 -1.01
N THR A 80 25.12 38.03 -0.94
CA THR A 80 25.81 39.25 -0.49
C THR A 80 26.18 39.26 0.99
N ASN A 81 25.74 38.27 1.76
CA ASN A 81 26.09 38.09 3.17
C ASN A 81 26.80 36.75 3.41
N SER A 82 28.07 36.75 3.29
CA SER A 82 29.05 35.70 3.08
C SER A 82 29.38 34.75 4.24
N TRP A 83 28.53 34.50 5.19
CA TRP A 83 28.88 33.67 6.36
C TRP A 83 28.20 32.32 6.46
N ASP A 84 27.25 32.01 5.58
CA ASP A 84 26.53 30.76 5.65
C ASP A 84 26.73 29.89 4.39
N THR A 85 27.72 29.01 4.44
CA THR A 85 27.97 27.99 3.41
C THR A 85 26.92 26.89 3.41
N GLN A 86 25.92 26.98 4.27
CA GLN A 86 24.76 26.08 4.37
C GLN A 86 23.46 26.78 3.96
N THR A 87 23.53 27.93 3.28
CA THR A 87 22.33 28.60 2.80
C THR A 87 21.55 27.64 1.92
N ASN A 88 20.36 27.40 2.35
CA ASN A 88 19.32 26.73 1.66
C ASN A 88 19.19 27.24 0.23
N GLU A 89 19.64 26.48 -0.73
CA GLU A 89 19.58 26.84 -2.15
C GLU A 89 18.12 26.90 -2.56
N VAL A 90 17.57 28.09 -2.70
CA VAL A 90 16.19 28.27 -3.14
C VAL A 90 16.14 28.10 -4.64
N LEU A 91 15.39 27.10 -5.10
CA LEU A 91 15.13 26.88 -6.51
C LEU A 91 13.88 27.63 -6.96
N ASN A 92 13.76 27.90 -8.26
CA ASN A 92 12.56 28.52 -8.80
C ASN A 92 11.34 27.59 -8.60
N PRO A 93 10.37 27.94 -7.73
CA PRO A 93 9.27 27.05 -7.38
C PRO A 93 8.33 26.75 -8.56
N VAL A 94 8.21 27.68 -9.49
CA VAL A 94 7.35 27.50 -10.69
C VAL A 94 7.99 26.51 -11.65
N ALA A 95 9.30 26.60 -11.85
CA ALA A 95 10.02 25.63 -12.68
C ALA A 95 9.99 24.23 -12.06
N LEU A 96 10.18 24.12 -10.74
CA LEU A 96 10.06 22.83 -10.04
C LEU A 96 8.66 22.19 -10.21
N ALA A 97 7.62 23.02 -10.20
CA ALA A 97 6.24 22.55 -10.31
C ALA A 97 5.84 22.16 -11.74
N LEU A 98 6.37 22.83 -12.76
CA LEU A 98 5.89 22.68 -14.13
C LEU A 98 6.82 21.88 -15.04
N GLU A 99 8.12 21.83 -14.73
CA GLU A 99 9.11 21.23 -15.63
C GLU A 99 9.54 19.82 -15.20
N ILE A 100 9.34 19.44 -13.96
CA ILE A 100 9.62 18.09 -13.50
C ILE A 100 8.38 17.23 -13.73
N ASP A 101 8.53 16.20 -14.57
CA ASP A 101 7.49 15.20 -14.75
C ASP A 101 7.60 14.16 -13.63
N ASP A 102 6.53 13.94 -12.88
CA ASP A 102 6.40 12.83 -11.93
C ASP A 102 4.98 12.24 -12.03
N VAL A 103 4.77 11.50 -13.11
CA VAL A 103 3.48 10.86 -13.38
C VAL A 103 3.42 9.51 -12.71
N ARG A 104 2.38 9.30 -11.90
CA ARG A 104 2.19 8.09 -11.12
C ARG A 104 0.83 7.48 -11.40
N GLU A 105 0.82 6.20 -11.72
CA GLU A 105 -0.40 5.44 -12.00
C GLU A 105 -0.52 4.29 -11.01
N LYS A 106 -1.73 4.07 -10.51
CA LYS A 106 -2.05 2.98 -9.58
C LYS A 106 -3.27 2.23 -10.04
N ILE A 107 -3.15 0.91 -10.04
CA ILE A 107 -4.28 -0.02 -10.21
C ILE A 107 -4.41 -0.81 -8.90
N ASN A 108 -5.62 -0.83 -8.35
CA ASN A 108 -5.98 -1.74 -7.26
C ASN A 108 -7.17 -2.57 -7.69
N ILE A 109 -7.08 -3.88 -7.51
CA ILE A 109 -8.19 -4.81 -7.77
C ILE A 109 -8.33 -5.69 -6.54
N LEU A 110 -9.39 -5.46 -5.77
CA LEU A 110 -9.76 -6.31 -4.65
C LEU A 110 -10.99 -7.12 -5.04
N GLY A 111 -10.90 -8.43 -4.87
CA GLY A 111 -12.01 -9.34 -5.13
C GLY A 111 -12.07 -10.47 -4.13
N ASN A 112 -13.27 -10.90 -3.79
CA ASN A 112 -13.49 -12.13 -3.05
C ASN A 112 -14.77 -12.81 -3.54
N ALA A 113 -14.81 -14.13 -3.39
CA ALA A 113 -15.98 -14.94 -3.65
C ALA A 113 -16.11 -15.99 -2.56
N TYR A 114 -17.33 -16.31 -2.20
CA TYR A 114 -17.61 -17.42 -1.31
C TYR A 114 -18.75 -18.28 -1.81
N VAL A 115 -18.71 -19.52 -1.39
CA VAL A 115 -19.83 -20.44 -1.50
C VAL A 115 -19.96 -21.17 -0.16
N SER A 116 -21.19 -21.29 0.36
CA SER A 116 -21.45 -22.11 1.53
C SER A 116 -22.67 -23.00 1.31
N TYR A 117 -22.62 -24.19 1.93
CA TYR A 117 -23.66 -25.15 1.84
C TYR A 117 -23.94 -25.76 3.21
N GLU A 118 -25.21 -25.75 3.62
CA GLU A 118 -25.67 -26.38 4.84
C GLU A 118 -26.07 -27.83 4.54
N PHE A 119 -25.21 -28.80 4.88
CA PHE A 119 -25.45 -30.23 4.63
C PHE A 119 -26.64 -30.76 5.41
N ILE A 120 -26.65 -30.50 6.71
CA ILE A 120 -27.74 -30.79 7.64
C ILE A 120 -27.93 -29.56 8.53
N LYS A 121 -29.09 -29.45 9.19
CA LYS A 121 -29.36 -28.29 10.08
C LYS A 121 -28.25 -28.09 11.09
N GLY A 122 -27.58 -26.92 10.97
CA GLY A 122 -26.49 -26.51 11.84
C GLY A 122 -25.08 -26.93 11.38
N LEU A 123 -24.92 -27.76 10.34
CA LEU A 123 -23.62 -28.12 9.77
C LEU A 123 -23.43 -27.42 8.42
N GLU A 124 -22.63 -26.39 8.38
CA GLU A 124 -22.33 -25.57 7.19
C GLU A 124 -20.84 -25.65 6.83
N TYR A 125 -20.59 -25.94 5.57
CA TYR A 125 -19.26 -25.73 4.98
C TYR A 125 -19.25 -24.45 4.16
N LYS A 126 -18.20 -23.64 4.33
CA LYS A 126 -17.98 -22.41 3.57
C LYS A 126 -16.57 -22.42 2.96
N PHE A 127 -16.51 -22.26 1.66
CA PHE A 127 -15.28 -21.96 0.93
C PHE A 127 -15.25 -20.47 0.59
N THR A 128 -14.11 -19.83 0.81
CA THR A 128 -13.87 -18.43 0.43
C THR A 128 -12.55 -18.33 -0.33
N ALA A 129 -12.55 -17.62 -1.43
CA ALA A 129 -11.35 -17.25 -2.17
C ALA A 129 -11.29 -15.74 -2.29
N GLY A 130 -10.15 -15.15 -1.99
CA GLY A 130 -9.90 -13.69 -2.10
C GLY A 130 -8.63 -13.42 -2.87
N GLY A 131 -8.57 -12.26 -3.52
CA GLY A 131 -7.38 -11.77 -4.19
C GLY A 131 -7.30 -10.26 -4.12
N ASP A 132 -6.07 -9.77 -3.95
CA ASP A 132 -5.72 -8.37 -3.97
C ASP A 132 -4.55 -8.18 -4.93
N TYR A 133 -4.77 -7.37 -5.96
CA TYR A 133 -3.75 -6.99 -6.92
C TYR A 133 -3.53 -5.48 -6.86
N TYR A 134 -2.29 -5.10 -6.66
CA TYR A 134 -1.83 -3.72 -6.72
C TYR A 134 -0.73 -3.58 -7.76
N SER A 135 -0.83 -2.57 -8.61
CA SER A 135 0.21 -2.15 -9.54
C SER A 135 0.45 -0.66 -9.39
N TYR A 136 1.70 -0.28 -9.34
CA TYR A 136 2.14 1.11 -9.27
C TYR A 136 3.23 1.34 -10.30
N ILE A 137 3.04 2.35 -11.13
CA ILE A 137 4.01 2.80 -12.12
C ILE A 137 4.30 4.27 -11.85
N ARG A 138 5.57 4.63 -11.80
CA ARG A 138 6.03 6.00 -11.73
C ARG A 138 6.97 6.28 -12.89
N ASN A 139 6.66 7.33 -13.65
CA ASN A 139 7.51 7.89 -14.68
C ASN A 139 7.97 9.26 -14.19
N TYR A 140 9.27 9.37 -13.94
CA TYR A 140 9.89 10.60 -13.46
C TYR A 140 10.90 11.11 -14.47
N TYR A 141 10.88 12.43 -14.69
CA TYR A 141 11.88 13.11 -15.48
C TYR A 141 12.22 14.46 -14.87
N ARG A 142 13.51 14.73 -14.71
CA ARG A 142 14.04 16.03 -14.36
C ARG A 142 14.91 16.54 -15.49
N PRO A 143 14.57 17.69 -16.08
CA PRO A 143 15.35 18.32 -17.14
C PRO A 143 16.75 18.74 -16.69
N SER A 144 17.64 18.92 -17.67
CA SER A 144 19.03 19.33 -17.44
C SER A 144 19.16 20.75 -16.90
N TYR A 145 18.23 21.62 -17.21
CA TYR A 145 18.20 23.02 -16.76
C TYR A 145 17.61 23.21 -15.35
N ILE A 146 17.12 22.14 -14.71
CA ILE A 146 16.77 22.19 -13.29
C ILE A 146 18.04 21.89 -12.47
N PRO A 147 18.59 22.88 -11.72
CA PRO A 147 19.83 22.70 -10.99
C PRO A 147 19.74 21.55 -9.97
N LEU A 148 20.87 20.86 -9.79
CA LEU A 148 21.05 19.93 -8.68
C LEU A 148 21.50 20.70 -7.44
N ARG A 149 21.01 20.27 -6.30
CA ARG A 149 21.53 20.72 -5.01
C ARG A 149 23.05 20.55 -4.93
N GLY A 150 23.74 21.54 -4.39
CA GLY A 150 25.19 21.51 -4.20
C GLY A 150 25.99 21.97 -5.41
N HIS A 151 25.36 22.27 -6.54
CA HIS A 151 26.04 22.94 -7.64
C HIS A 151 26.30 24.41 -7.31
N LYS A 152 27.55 24.75 -7.27
CA LYS A 152 28.05 26.09 -6.87
C LYS A 152 27.67 27.18 -7.88
N TYR A 153 27.26 26.80 -9.09
CA TYR A 153 26.92 27.66 -10.19
C TYR A 153 25.66 27.21 -10.87
N TYR A 154 24.66 28.07 -10.89
CA TYR A 154 23.35 27.80 -11.52
C TYR A 154 23.38 27.82 -13.05
N ASP A 155 24.50 28.25 -13.63
CA ASP A 155 24.70 28.29 -15.08
C ASP A 155 25.13 26.93 -15.66
N ASP A 156 25.50 25.96 -14.81
CA ASP A 156 25.87 24.63 -15.25
C ASP A 156 24.65 23.75 -15.44
N LEU A 157 24.40 23.34 -16.67
CA LEU A 157 23.41 22.34 -16.98
C LEU A 157 23.76 21.02 -16.28
N SER A 158 22.82 20.48 -15.49
CA SER A 158 22.98 19.16 -14.90
C SER A 158 22.59 18.07 -15.91
N ALA A 159 23.08 16.84 -15.74
CA ALA A 159 22.58 15.73 -16.52
C ALA A 159 21.08 15.52 -16.26
N PRO A 160 20.24 15.42 -17.33
CA PRO A 160 18.83 15.10 -17.13
C PRO A 160 18.68 13.71 -16.54
N LYS A 161 17.75 13.54 -15.60
CA LYS A 161 17.50 12.25 -14.94
C LYS A 161 16.12 11.74 -15.31
N ALA A 162 16.05 10.52 -15.83
CA ALA A 162 14.83 9.81 -16.07
C ALA A 162 14.76 8.56 -15.19
N GLN A 163 13.58 8.27 -14.64
CA GLN A 163 13.38 7.13 -13.78
C GLN A 163 12.02 6.47 -14.09
N ASN A 164 12.03 5.16 -14.22
CA ASN A 164 10.82 4.36 -14.30
C ASN A 164 10.80 3.36 -13.13
N ASN A 165 9.78 3.43 -12.31
CA ASN A 165 9.52 2.47 -11.23
C ASN A 165 8.29 1.66 -11.54
N MET A 166 8.37 0.35 -11.34
CA MET A 166 7.23 -0.56 -11.42
C MET A 166 7.20 -1.42 -10.17
N ASN A 167 6.11 -1.33 -9.43
CA ASN A 167 5.87 -2.16 -8.25
C ASN A 167 4.57 -2.92 -8.47
N SER A 168 4.61 -4.23 -8.34
CA SER A 168 3.41 -5.06 -8.36
C SER A 168 3.35 -5.93 -7.11
N TYR A 169 2.16 -6.11 -6.64
CA TYR A 169 1.83 -6.90 -5.48
C TYR A 169 0.63 -7.76 -5.84
N PHE A 170 0.73 -9.05 -5.60
CA PHE A 170 -0.39 -9.96 -5.75
C PHE A 170 -0.49 -10.84 -4.50
N HIS A 171 -1.62 -10.76 -3.83
CA HIS A 171 -1.96 -11.57 -2.68
C HIS A 171 -3.23 -12.36 -2.97
N TRP A 172 -3.25 -13.63 -2.65
CA TRP A 172 -4.45 -14.44 -2.67
C TRP A 172 -4.59 -15.23 -1.38
N THR A 173 -5.83 -15.44 -0.99
CA THR A 173 -6.21 -16.23 0.18
C THR A 173 -7.29 -17.22 -0.21
N ILE A 174 -7.18 -18.46 0.27
CA ILE A 174 -8.25 -19.45 0.24
C ILE A 174 -8.54 -19.87 1.67
N SER A 175 -9.82 -19.99 2.02
CA SER A 175 -10.26 -20.39 3.34
C SER A 175 -11.36 -21.45 3.21
N ASN A 176 -11.21 -22.54 3.96
CA ASN A 176 -12.16 -23.61 4.08
C ASN A 176 -12.64 -23.66 5.53
N GLN A 177 -13.93 -23.49 5.74
CA GLN A 177 -14.52 -23.48 7.07
C GLN A 177 -15.64 -24.52 7.15
N LEU A 178 -15.56 -25.39 8.14
CA LEU A 178 -16.64 -26.26 8.54
C LEU A 178 -17.15 -25.79 9.91
N SER A 179 -18.41 -25.45 10.01
CA SER A 179 -19.04 -24.98 11.23
C SER A 179 -20.23 -25.84 11.61
N PHE A 180 -20.36 -26.14 12.91
CA PHE A 180 -21.49 -26.82 13.49
C PHE A 180 -22.07 -25.97 14.61
N ASN A 181 -23.36 -25.65 14.53
CA ASN A 181 -24.07 -24.86 15.52
C ASN A 181 -25.44 -25.45 15.74
N ARG A 182 -25.68 -26.05 16.93
CA ARG A 182 -26.95 -26.69 17.23
C ARG A 182 -27.25 -26.66 18.72
N THR A 183 -28.53 -26.50 19.02
CA THR A 183 -29.08 -26.65 20.37
C THR A 183 -29.97 -27.86 20.44
N PHE A 184 -29.79 -28.69 21.48
CA PHE A 184 -30.53 -29.92 21.78
C PHE A 184 -31.06 -29.80 23.21
N GLY A 185 -32.32 -29.38 23.36
CA GLY A 185 -32.89 -29.12 24.69
C GLY A 185 -32.04 -28.05 25.41
N ASP A 186 -31.51 -28.38 26.57
CA ASP A 186 -30.68 -27.48 27.39
C ASP A 186 -29.23 -27.40 26.94
N HIS A 187 -28.82 -28.15 25.92
CA HIS A 187 -27.43 -28.26 25.46
C HIS A 187 -27.24 -27.47 24.19
N SER A 188 -26.25 -26.56 24.15
CA SER A 188 -25.83 -25.81 22.96
C SER A 188 -24.41 -26.18 22.62
N VAL A 189 -24.16 -26.54 21.37
CA VAL A 189 -22.85 -26.87 20.83
C VAL A 189 -22.54 -25.95 19.66
N ASN A 190 -21.40 -25.30 19.71
CA ASN A 190 -20.83 -24.54 18.58
C ASN A 190 -19.42 -25.07 18.34
N ALA A 191 -19.12 -25.49 17.13
CA ALA A 191 -17.80 -25.95 16.74
C ALA A 191 -17.41 -25.36 15.37
N VAL A 192 -16.16 -25.05 15.18
CA VAL A 192 -15.62 -24.61 13.90
C VAL A 192 -14.25 -25.21 13.65
N ALA A 193 -14.03 -25.66 12.42
CA ALA A 193 -12.71 -26.00 11.90
C ALA A 193 -12.45 -25.13 10.67
N VAL A 194 -11.28 -24.51 10.63
CA VAL A 194 -10.85 -23.63 9.52
C VAL A 194 -9.49 -24.08 9.04
N TYR A 195 -9.31 -24.11 7.74
CA TYR A 195 -8.00 -24.20 7.09
C TYR A 195 -7.88 -23.04 6.10
N GLU A 196 -6.79 -22.31 6.22
CA GLU A 196 -6.51 -21.14 5.38
C GLU A 196 -5.11 -21.24 4.80
N ALA A 197 -4.97 -20.84 3.55
CA ALA A 197 -3.67 -20.71 2.89
C ALA A 197 -3.64 -19.42 2.09
N GLU A 198 -2.50 -18.75 2.12
CA GLU A 198 -2.27 -17.53 1.38
C GLU A 198 -0.89 -17.48 0.76
N LYS A 199 -0.78 -16.71 -0.29
CA LYS A 199 0.50 -16.39 -0.92
C LYS A 199 0.52 -14.94 -1.30
N GLN A 200 1.62 -14.30 -0.96
CA GLN A 200 1.95 -12.95 -1.39
C GLN A 200 3.15 -12.99 -2.33
N SER A 201 3.03 -12.34 -3.47
CA SER A 201 4.10 -12.15 -4.45
C SER A 201 4.32 -10.66 -4.64
N ILE A 202 5.59 -10.23 -4.60
CA ILE A 202 5.99 -8.83 -4.73
C ILE A 202 7.07 -8.77 -5.78
N GLN A 203 6.92 -7.84 -6.71
CA GLN A 203 7.95 -7.51 -7.68
C GLN A 203 8.14 -5.99 -7.67
N THR A 204 9.39 -5.57 -7.53
CA THR A 204 9.79 -4.16 -7.57
C THR A 204 10.90 -4.01 -8.58
N SER A 205 10.79 -3.04 -9.46
CA SER A 205 11.83 -2.69 -10.40
C SER A 205 11.97 -1.18 -10.51
N GLN A 206 13.19 -0.75 -10.73
CA GLN A 206 13.53 0.63 -10.99
C GLN A 206 14.61 0.68 -12.06
N ILE A 207 14.42 1.51 -13.05
CA ILE A 207 15.42 1.84 -14.06
C ILE A 207 15.67 3.34 -13.92
N VAL A 208 16.93 3.71 -13.73
CA VAL A 208 17.39 5.10 -13.67
C VAL A 208 18.39 5.33 -14.78
N GLY A 209 18.20 6.41 -15.51
CA GLY A 209 19.10 6.82 -16.57
C GLY A 209 19.39 8.32 -16.53
N THR A 210 20.63 8.68 -16.82
CA THR A 210 21.10 10.03 -16.96
C THR A 210 21.49 10.31 -18.41
N GLY A 211 21.16 11.49 -18.90
CA GLY A 211 21.48 11.92 -20.27
C GLY A 211 22.65 12.89 -20.34
N THR A 212 22.88 13.41 -21.54
CA THR A 212 23.80 14.50 -21.76
C THR A 212 23.15 15.81 -21.34
N ALA A 213 23.87 16.66 -20.64
CA ALA A 213 23.39 17.99 -20.26
C ALA A 213 22.95 18.80 -21.51
N GLY A 214 21.78 19.43 -21.41
CA GLY A 214 21.15 20.16 -22.52
C GLY A 214 20.34 19.32 -23.52
N ASP A 215 20.32 17.98 -23.39
CA ASP A 215 19.46 17.12 -24.21
C ASP A 215 18.22 16.67 -23.44
N ASP A 216 17.17 17.47 -23.53
CA ASP A 216 15.88 17.24 -22.86
C ASP A 216 14.78 16.78 -23.79
N LYS A 217 15.10 16.41 -25.04
CA LYS A 217 14.10 15.99 -26.04
C LYS A 217 13.42 14.67 -25.68
N ILE A 218 14.17 13.76 -25.06
CA ILE A 218 13.65 12.44 -24.66
C ILE A 218 13.51 12.41 -23.14
N ARG A 219 12.26 12.50 -22.67
CA ARG A 219 11.91 12.51 -21.23
C ARG A 219 11.70 11.11 -20.64
N THR A 220 12.39 10.10 -21.18
CA THR A 220 12.35 8.69 -20.71
C THR A 220 13.77 8.16 -20.56
N THR A 221 13.92 6.94 -20.08
CA THR A 221 15.21 6.26 -19.95
C THR A 221 15.82 5.84 -21.31
N LYS A 222 15.06 5.98 -22.41
CA LYS A 222 15.54 5.64 -23.76
C LYS A 222 16.72 6.53 -24.14
N GLY A 223 17.82 5.89 -24.58
CA GLY A 223 19.01 6.61 -25.04
C GLY A 223 19.84 7.27 -23.93
N LYS A 224 19.53 7.00 -22.65
CA LYS A 224 20.28 7.49 -21.51
C LYS A 224 21.27 6.45 -21.00
N THR A 225 22.34 6.92 -20.35
CA THR A 225 23.26 6.05 -19.62
C THR A 225 22.57 5.52 -18.36
N ILE A 226 22.48 4.21 -18.23
CA ILE A 226 21.80 3.57 -17.09
C ILE A 226 22.70 3.65 -15.85
N ASP A 227 22.14 4.16 -14.77
CA ASP A 227 22.77 4.14 -13.45
C ASP A 227 22.57 2.76 -12.81
N LEU A 228 23.62 1.96 -12.81
CA LEU A 228 23.58 0.61 -12.24
C LEU A 228 23.50 0.58 -10.72
N THR A 229 23.79 1.68 -10.06
CA THR A 229 23.71 1.77 -8.59
C THR A 229 22.28 2.01 -8.11
N GLU A 230 21.48 2.70 -8.91
CA GLU A 230 20.08 3.00 -8.62
C GLU A 230 19.11 2.06 -9.38
N THR A 231 19.59 1.26 -10.33
CA THR A 231 18.76 0.35 -11.14
C THR A 231 18.69 -1.03 -10.51
N TYR A 232 17.48 -1.55 -10.29
CA TYR A 232 17.29 -2.87 -9.71
C TYR A 232 16.00 -3.55 -10.18
N ASN A 233 15.97 -4.87 -10.03
CA ASN A 233 14.76 -5.68 -10.18
C ASN A 233 14.77 -6.78 -9.11
N ASN A 234 13.77 -6.73 -8.22
CA ASN A 234 13.62 -7.67 -7.12
C ASN A 234 12.28 -8.39 -7.24
N LYS A 235 12.30 -9.70 -7.00
CA LYS A 235 11.10 -10.52 -6.92
C LYS A 235 11.19 -11.45 -5.73
N TYR A 236 10.18 -11.43 -4.88
CA TYR A 236 10.09 -12.35 -3.76
C TYR A 236 8.64 -12.73 -3.48
N ALA A 237 8.47 -13.86 -2.83
CA ALA A 237 7.15 -14.34 -2.43
C ALA A 237 7.26 -15.06 -1.10
N TYR A 238 6.17 -15.06 -0.36
CA TYR A 238 6.04 -15.90 0.82
C TYR A 238 4.63 -16.49 0.88
N THR A 239 4.53 -17.59 1.60
CA THR A 239 3.28 -18.29 1.84
C THR A 239 3.03 -18.40 3.33
N PHE A 240 1.77 -18.41 3.68
CA PHE A 240 1.29 -18.64 5.03
C PHE A 240 0.19 -19.69 4.97
N ALA A 241 0.14 -20.58 5.95
CA ALA A 241 -0.95 -21.53 6.12
C ALA A 241 -1.33 -21.60 7.58
N SER A 242 -2.62 -21.64 7.87
CA SER A 242 -3.13 -21.76 9.22
C SER A 242 -4.28 -22.76 9.29
N TRP A 243 -4.44 -23.35 10.45
CA TRP A 243 -5.63 -24.13 10.79
C TRP A 243 -6.07 -23.79 12.21
N LEU A 244 -7.36 -23.82 12.42
CA LEU A 244 -8.02 -23.58 13.69
C LEU A 244 -9.09 -24.62 13.92
N VAL A 245 -9.11 -25.21 15.10
CA VAL A 245 -10.26 -25.95 15.61
C VAL A 245 -10.69 -25.32 16.92
N ARG A 246 -11.99 -25.04 17.05
CA ARG A 246 -12.61 -24.48 18.25
C ARG A 246 -13.92 -25.20 18.52
N ALA A 247 -14.16 -25.54 19.75
CA ALA A 247 -15.45 -26.06 20.24
C ALA A 247 -15.89 -25.24 21.46
N GLN A 248 -17.20 -25.00 21.53
CA GLN A 248 -17.87 -24.32 22.63
C GLN A 248 -19.09 -25.17 22.99
N TYR A 249 -19.29 -25.36 24.27
CA TYR A 249 -20.46 -26.05 24.83
C TYR A 249 -21.07 -25.19 25.92
N SER A 250 -22.42 -25.16 25.95
CA SER A 250 -23.17 -24.48 26.98
C SER A 250 -24.32 -25.36 27.44
N TYR A 251 -24.45 -25.51 28.74
CA TYR A 251 -25.57 -26.18 29.37
C TYR A 251 -26.50 -25.16 30.05
N LYS A 252 -27.78 -25.18 29.65
CA LYS A 252 -28.83 -24.24 30.10
C LYS A 252 -28.45 -22.74 29.93
N GLY A 253 -27.48 -22.44 29.09
CA GLY A 253 -26.93 -21.08 28.99
C GLY A 253 -26.18 -20.60 30.24
N ARG A 254 -26.01 -21.50 31.23
CA ARG A 254 -25.48 -21.20 32.56
C ARG A 254 -24.04 -21.63 32.73
N TYR A 255 -23.70 -22.83 32.30
CA TYR A 255 -22.36 -23.41 32.36
C TYR A 255 -21.78 -23.41 30.96
N MET A 256 -20.65 -22.80 30.79
CA MET A 256 -20.02 -22.67 29.47
C MET A 256 -18.57 -23.12 29.53
N VAL A 257 -18.17 -23.87 28.52
CA VAL A 257 -16.77 -24.25 28.30
C VAL A 257 -16.39 -24.04 26.86
N SER A 258 -15.19 -23.56 26.61
CA SER A 258 -14.64 -23.55 25.27
C SER A 258 -13.19 -24.00 25.24
N ALA A 259 -12.81 -24.62 24.13
CA ALA A 259 -11.42 -24.97 23.86
C ALA A 259 -11.12 -24.67 22.38
N SER A 260 -9.90 -24.25 22.10
CA SER A 260 -9.41 -24.05 20.75
C SER A 260 -7.93 -24.36 20.65
N ILE A 261 -7.53 -24.76 19.45
CA ILE A 261 -6.13 -24.87 19.07
C ILE A 261 -5.96 -24.29 17.69
N ARG A 262 -4.93 -23.46 17.52
CA ARG A 262 -4.54 -22.89 16.23
C ARG A 262 -3.11 -23.28 15.91
N GLY A 263 -2.85 -23.63 14.66
CA GLY A 263 -1.51 -23.80 14.12
C GLY A 263 -1.28 -22.81 12.99
N ASP A 264 -0.18 -22.05 13.05
CA ASP A 264 0.21 -21.06 12.06
C ASP A 264 1.59 -21.41 11.50
N GLY A 265 1.70 -21.45 10.19
CA GLY A 265 2.93 -21.74 9.48
C GLY A 265 3.29 -20.64 8.47
N SER A 266 4.55 -20.21 8.47
CA SER A 266 5.04 -19.19 7.54
C SER A 266 6.33 -19.64 6.85
N SER A 267 6.40 -19.42 5.53
CA SER A 267 7.61 -19.69 4.75
C SER A 267 8.76 -18.72 5.05
N ARG A 268 8.52 -17.66 5.82
CA ARG A 268 9.55 -16.71 6.26
C ARG A 268 10.46 -17.26 7.34
N PHE A 269 10.00 -18.28 8.06
CA PHE A 269 10.80 -18.95 9.09
C PHE A 269 11.56 -20.14 8.52
N ALA A 270 12.63 -20.51 9.19
CA ALA A 270 13.42 -21.69 8.83
C ALA A 270 12.56 -22.97 8.87
N PRO A 271 12.87 -24.01 8.06
CA PRO A 271 12.04 -25.21 7.93
C PRO A 271 11.62 -25.85 9.27
N ASN A 272 12.50 -25.86 10.25
CA ASN A 272 12.26 -26.47 11.55
C ASN A 272 11.45 -25.62 12.52
N THR A 273 11.20 -24.36 12.22
CA THR A 273 10.50 -23.39 13.09
C THR A 273 9.32 -22.73 12.40
N ARG A 274 8.85 -23.29 11.28
CA ARG A 274 7.77 -22.69 10.46
C ARG A 274 6.43 -22.68 11.15
N TRP A 275 6.16 -23.62 12.06
CA TRP A 275 4.88 -23.80 12.69
C TRP A 275 4.89 -23.39 14.17
N GLY A 276 3.94 -22.55 14.54
CA GLY A 276 3.59 -22.23 15.91
C GLY A 276 2.21 -22.79 16.27
N TYR A 277 2.02 -23.22 17.52
CA TYR A 277 0.77 -23.78 18.00
C TYR A 277 0.26 -23.02 19.22
N PHE A 278 -1.03 -22.67 19.21
CA PHE A 278 -1.63 -21.75 20.16
C PHE A 278 -2.92 -22.38 20.73
N PRO A 279 -2.82 -23.17 21.80
CA PRO A 279 -3.98 -23.67 22.52
C PRO A 279 -4.60 -22.60 23.40
N ALA A 280 -5.92 -22.61 23.54
CA ALA A 280 -6.67 -21.79 24.48
C ALA A 280 -7.87 -22.53 25.03
N ALA A 281 -8.23 -22.29 26.29
CA ALA A 281 -9.42 -22.82 26.93
C ALA A 281 -10.06 -21.76 27.83
N SER A 282 -11.38 -21.83 27.99
CA SER A 282 -12.12 -20.98 28.92
C SER A 282 -13.29 -21.71 29.54
N VAL A 283 -13.65 -21.33 30.75
CA VAL A 283 -14.87 -21.76 31.45
C VAL A 283 -15.65 -20.51 31.90
N GLY A 284 -16.96 -20.61 31.88
CA GLY A 284 -17.85 -19.54 32.32
C GLY A 284 -19.04 -20.13 33.10
N TRP A 285 -19.44 -19.40 34.11
CA TRP A 285 -20.61 -19.72 34.93
C TRP A 285 -21.45 -18.47 35.10
N ARG A 286 -22.73 -18.53 34.70
CA ARG A 286 -23.71 -17.49 34.94
C ARG A 286 -24.36 -17.72 36.31
N VAL A 287 -23.76 -17.15 37.33
CA VAL A 287 -24.14 -17.36 38.73
C VAL A 287 -25.54 -16.75 39.01
N SER A 288 -25.91 -15.67 38.34
CA SER A 288 -27.23 -15.03 38.48
C SER A 288 -28.42 -15.92 38.14
N ASP A 289 -28.19 -16.99 37.38
CA ASP A 289 -29.25 -17.90 36.97
C ASP A 289 -29.42 -19.07 37.94
N GLU A 290 -28.62 -19.10 39.03
CA GLU A 290 -28.73 -20.11 40.05
C GLU A 290 -29.92 -19.90 40.98
N SER A 291 -30.54 -20.99 41.44
CA SER A 291 -31.73 -20.93 42.29
C SER A 291 -31.53 -20.14 43.59
N PHE A 292 -30.29 -20.14 44.12
CA PHE A 292 -29.92 -19.46 45.37
C PHE A 292 -29.75 -17.93 45.20
N LEU A 293 -29.76 -17.41 43.95
CA LEU A 293 -29.67 -15.98 43.68
C LEU A 293 -30.91 -15.39 43.00
N ARG A 294 -31.96 -16.19 42.80
CA ARG A 294 -33.18 -15.74 42.13
C ARG A 294 -33.98 -14.70 42.92
N ASP A 295 -33.79 -14.65 44.22
CA ASP A 295 -34.54 -13.78 45.14
C ASP A 295 -33.68 -12.64 45.73
N VAL A 296 -32.49 -12.42 45.11
CA VAL A 296 -31.59 -11.31 45.48
C VAL A 296 -31.56 -10.19 44.36
#